data_5947d0076c676300bee43e56fa14356a
#
_entry.id   5947d0076c676300bee43e56fa14356a
#
_cell.length_a   1.000
_cell.length_b   1.000
_cell.length_c   1.000
_cell.angle_alpha   90.00
_cell.angle_beta   90.00
_cell.angle_gamma   90.00
#
_symmetry.space_group_name_H-M   'P 1'
#
loop_
_entity.id
_entity.type
_entity.pdbx_description
1 polymer ?
#
loop_
_entity_poly.entity_id
_entity_poly.type
_entity_poly.pdbx_seq_one_letter_code
_entity_poly.pdbx_strand_id
1 'polypeptide(L)'
;MVDYDKDFIFYNDSDDELVDVSNGIKTAEESANSKKGAKHSPSGAHHYAGVFSYEDENKRKKKKENKKSEPKEKNDNKDNKKDGKKSNKKKIIIASCAAGAVVIGIAVAGVVMLMPSKNGQTTVDNLGLGFHFSDDAQVSGISLAGKTYDEALKLLTSKQESFITPVSISVKAKEKTYTITQKDLKYTYNTESVLTQLKNDELNKESSGKTAKTYTVVATCTDDSIKSNAEKIKKEVDVKATNARVSEFNPYDGDNRFKYADAEKGAELDEKDLVTQLSSAIKSGTGTMALNAVVKDVDADISLDMVKKNIVKLSTYETVSYNSANGNSNMKTALEACNGSVLEPGEVWSFNECTGDSNLSENGYKPAGVIADGKLVQGNGGGICQASSTIYNAAIRANVEIEERYCHLWASDYVPTGLDATIDYPNLDLKFSNQTDYQMFIECKMDGTTLSVTFWGWQSPDYDEIRTENEIGSTSGKEFSARAWRVYYKDGKEVDREELPSSTYESSGGIVGGDRPAGLAACLPTATTV
;
A
#
# COMPACT_ATOMS: atom_id res chain seq x y z
N MET A 1 45.39 -24.50 -17.96
CA MET A 1 46.49 -23.54 -18.11
C MET A 1 46.59 -23.31 -19.61
N VAL A 2 45.88 -22.36 -20.13
CA VAL A 2 45.95 -21.90 -21.51
C VAL A 2 46.57 -20.51 -21.45
N ASP A 3 47.68 -20.38 -22.17
CA ASP A 3 48.57 -19.22 -22.20
C ASP A 3 47.86 -18.06 -22.91
N TYR A 4 47.52 -17.00 -22.19
CA TYR A 4 46.97 -15.74 -22.70
C TYR A 4 48.08 -14.68 -22.77
N ASP A 5 49.07 -14.92 -23.61
CA ASP A 5 50.00 -13.87 -24.00
C ASP A 5 50.17 -13.92 -25.52
N LYS A 6 49.57 -12.89 -26.14
CA LYS A 6 50.00 -12.16 -27.34
C LYS A 6 48.83 -11.70 -28.16
N ASP A 7 48.85 -10.42 -28.41
CA ASP A 7 48.12 -9.59 -29.39
C ASP A 7 47.06 -8.66 -28.84
N PHE A 8 47.43 -7.86 -27.79
CA PHE A 8 46.75 -6.60 -27.54
C PHE A 8 47.60 -5.45 -28.08
N ILE A 9 47.16 -4.91 -29.22
CA ILE A 9 47.72 -3.67 -29.79
C ILE A 9 47.10 -2.52 -29.04
N PHE A 10 47.92 -1.78 -28.29
CA PHE A 10 47.55 -0.51 -27.73
C PHE A 10 47.37 0.50 -28.86
N TYR A 11 46.18 1.09 -28.98
CA TYR A 11 45.94 2.23 -29.86
C TYR A 11 46.64 3.46 -29.27
N ASN A 12 47.51 4.06 -30.03
CA ASN A 12 48.18 5.33 -29.71
C ASN A 12 47.29 6.46 -30.25
N ASP A 13 46.92 7.39 -29.39
CA ASP A 13 45.95 8.51 -29.53
C ASP A 13 46.28 9.53 -30.63
N SER A 14 46.85 9.20 -31.78
CA SER A 14 47.34 10.29 -32.64
C SER A 14 46.76 10.46 -34.03
N ASP A 15 45.87 9.58 -34.55
CA ASP A 15 45.52 9.75 -35.96
C ASP A 15 44.07 9.47 -36.38
N ASP A 16 43.05 9.51 -35.51
CA ASP A 16 41.67 9.44 -35.97
C ASP A 16 40.92 10.76 -35.76
N GLU A 17 40.41 11.34 -36.85
CA GLU A 17 39.51 12.51 -36.81
C GLU A 17 38.20 12.14 -36.11
N LEU A 18 38.12 12.52 -34.86
CA LEU A 18 36.90 12.37 -34.06
C LEU A 18 35.96 13.55 -34.37
N VAL A 19 34.72 13.26 -34.71
CA VAL A 19 33.70 14.29 -34.92
C VAL A 19 33.20 14.77 -33.56
N ASP A 20 33.53 16.01 -33.21
CA ASP A 20 33.04 16.67 -31.99
C ASP A 20 31.56 17.01 -32.14
N VAL A 21 30.70 16.26 -31.42
CA VAL A 21 29.24 16.44 -31.42
C VAL A 21 28.82 17.72 -30.70
N SER A 22 29.70 18.32 -29.89
CA SER A 22 29.43 19.58 -29.17
C SER A 22 29.25 20.78 -30.08
N ASN A 23 29.79 20.72 -31.32
CA ASN A 23 29.64 21.79 -32.31
C ASN A 23 28.35 21.73 -33.13
N GLY A 24 27.60 20.65 -33.13
CA GLY A 24 26.31 20.52 -33.83
C GLY A 24 25.16 21.30 -33.17
N ILE A 25 25.26 21.58 -31.90
CA ILE A 25 24.19 22.27 -31.14
C ILE A 25 24.27 23.78 -31.24
N LYS A 26 25.44 24.35 -31.57
CA LYS A 26 25.61 25.81 -31.73
C LYS A 26 25.03 26.41 -33.01
N THR A 27 24.74 25.60 -34.02
CA THR A 27 24.21 26.12 -35.29
C THR A 27 22.69 26.35 -35.29
N ALA A 28 21.96 25.85 -34.28
CA ALA A 28 20.52 26.09 -34.15
C ALA A 28 20.17 27.41 -33.43
N GLU A 29 21.06 27.95 -32.58
CA GLU A 29 20.82 29.21 -31.87
C GLU A 29 21.22 30.48 -32.66
N GLU A 30 22.14 30.40 -33.61
CA GLU A 30 22.57 31.57 -34.37
C GLU A 30 21.60 31.99 -35.50
N SER A 31 20.67 31.15 -35.91
CA SER A 31 19.66 31.53 -36.93
C SER A 31 18.40 32.21 -36.36
N ALA A 32 18.28 32.37 -35.05
CA ALA A 32 17.11 32.97 -34.41
C ALA A 32 17.23 34.46 -34.08
N ASN A 33 18.36 35.11 -34.36
CA ASN A 33 18.62 36.48 -33.88
C ASN A 33 18.61 37.58 -34.92
N SER A 34 17.93 37.42 -36.06
CA SER A 34 17.74 38.47 -37.03
C SER A 34 16.29 38.65 -37.49
N LYS A 35 15.40 39.05 -36.55
CA LYS A 35 14.22 39.89 -36.89
C LYS A 35 13.71 40.60 -35.63
N LYS A 36 13.90 41.89 -35.60
CA LYS A 36 13.33 42.81 -34.61
C LYS A 36 11.82 42.94 -34.79
N GLY A 37 11.10 42.88 -33.68
CA GLY A 37 9.99 43.77 -33.39
C GLY A 37 8.60 43.21 -33.59
N ALA A 38 7.97 42.76 -32.51
CA ALA A 38 6.59 43.13 -32.15
C ALA A 38 6.26 42.57 -30.75
N LYS A 39 5.76 43.48 -29.91
CA LYS A 39 5.26 43.20 -28.55
C LYS A 39 3.98 42.39 -28.64
N HIS A 40 3.88 41.29 -27.88
CA HIS A 40 2.65 40.89 -27.14
C HIS A 40 2.96 39.86 -26.05
N SER A 41 2.28 40.05 -24.94
CA SER A 41 2.43 39.36 -23.67
C SER A 41 2.04 37.87 -23.68
N PRO A 42 2.46 37.07 -22.68
CA PRO A 42 2.37 35.63 -22.74
C PRO A 42 1.06 35.10 -22.14
N SER A 43 0.49 34.11 -22.77
CA SER A 43 -0.51 33.24 -22.13
C SER A 43 -0.35 31.81 -22.67
N GLY A 44 -0.26 30.85 -21.74
CA GLY A 44 -0.54 29.45 -22.03
C GLY A 44 0.66 28.51 -21.93
N ALA A 45 1.07 28.20 -20.73
CA ALA A 45 1.85 26.98 -20.44
C ALA A 45 0.89 25.77 -20.47
N HIS A 46 1.03 24.92 -21.47
CA HIS A 46 0.40 23.61 -21.43
C HIS A 46 1.30 22.62 -20.68
N HIS A 47 0.94 22.36 -19.44
CA HIS A 47 1.43 21.21 -18.69
C HIS A 47 0.76 19.94 -19.23
N TYR A 48 1.53 19.06 -19.83
CA TYR A 48 1.17 17.65 -19.91
C TYR A 48 1.73 16.91 -18.68
N ALA A 49 0.96 16.91 -17.61
CA ALA A 49 1.14 15.99 -16.50
C ALA A 49 0.02 14.95 -16.61
N GLY A 50 0.31 13.82 -17.22
CA GLY A 50 -0.55 12.63 -17.16
C GLY A 50 -0.31 11.93 -15.83
N VAL A 51 -1.02 12.37 -14.79
CA VAL A 51 -1.09 11.62 -13.52
C VAL A 51 -2.04 10.47 -13.73
N PHE A 52 -1.51 9.25 -13.90
CA PHE A 52 -2.31 8.03 -13.78
C PHE A 52 -2.49 7.72 -12.30
N SER A 53 -3.72 7.87 -11.79
CA SER A 53 -4.05 7.54 -10.42
C SER A 53 -4.17 6.03 -10.25
N TYR A 54 -3.74 5.53 -9.10
CA TYR A 54 -3.75 4.13 -8.63
C TYR A 54 -5.14 3.44 -8.68
N GLU A 55 -6.21 4.20 -8.89
CA GLU A 55 -7.59 3.67 -9.01
C GLU A 55 -7.93 3.04 -10.37
N ASP A 56 -7.18 3.34 -11.44
CA ASP A 56 -7.49 2.82 -12.78
C ASP A 56 -6.92 1.42 -13.05
N GLU A 57 -5.84 1.03 -12.39
CA GLU A 57 -5.31 -0.33 -12.52
C GLU A 57 -6.17 -1.38 -11.81
N ASN A 58 -6.73 -1.06 -10.65
CA ASN A 58 -7.63 -1.97 -9.94
C ASN A 58 -8.95 -2.23 -10.70
N LYS A 59 -9.40 -1.28 -11.53
CA LYS A 59 -10.57 -1.50 -12.40
C LYS A 59 -10.24 -2.39 -13.60
N ARG A 60 -8.99 -2.37 -14.10
CA ARG A 60 -8.56 -3.25 -15.19
C ARG A 60 -8.33 -4.69 -14.74
N LYS A 61 -7.78 -4.92 -13.54
CA LYS A 61 -7.63 -6.27 -12.94
C LYS A 61 -8.99 -6.92 -12.66
N LYS A 62 -9.97 -6.20 -12.08
CA LYS A 62 -11.33 -6.72 -11.87
C LYS A 62 -12.09 -7.03 -13.17
N LYS A 63 -11.77 -6.36 -14.28
CA LYS A 63 -12.40 -6.63 -15.59
C LYS A 63 -11.81 -7.84 -16.32
N LYS A 64 -10.58 -8.28 -15.95
CA LYS A 64 -9.97 -9.51 -16.48
C LYS A 64 -10.40 -10.77 -15.72
N GLU A 65 -10.67 -10.68 -14.42
CA GLU A 65 -11.16 -11.81 -13.62
C GLU A 65 -12.61 -12.19 -13.92
N ASN A 66 -13.48 -11.21 -14.28
CA ASN A 66 -14.88 -11.48 -14.64
C ASN A 66 -15.10 -12.03 -16.06
N LYS A 67 -14.02 -12.27 -16.85
CA LYS A 67 -14.15 -12.90 -18.19
C LYS A 67 -13.77 -14.37 -18.24
N LYS A 68 -13.42 -15.00 -17.11
CA LYS A 68 -12.96 -16.41 -17.06
C LYS A 68 -13.93 -17.41 -16.44
N SER A 69 -15.17 -17.06 -16.18
CA SER A 69 -16.16 -17.98 -15.60
C SER A 69 -17.54 -17.86 -16.25
N GLU A 70 -17.67 -18.37 -17.46
CA GLU A 70 -18.95 -18.88 -17.97
C GLU A 70 -18.72 -20.26 -18.56
N PRO A 71 -19.32 -21.34 -17.98
CA PRO A 71 -19.28 -22.66 -18.60
C PRO A 71 -20.47 -22.80 -19.56
N LYS A 72 -20.17 -23.20 -20.77
CA LYS A 72 -21.16 -23.61 -21.77
C LYS A 72 -21.81 -24.93 -21.35
N GLU A 73 -23.12 -24.91 -21.17
CA GLU A 73 -23.96 -26.10 -21.13
C GLU A 73 -23.82 -26.92 -22.42
N LYS A 74 -23.60 -28.21 -22.29
CA LYS A 74 -23.97 -29.24 -23.26
C LYS A 74 -24.84 -30.28 -22.58
N ASN A 75 -26.08 -30.32 -23.00
CA ASN A 75 -27.01 -31.44 -22.85
C ASN A 75 -26.39 -32.70 -23.43
N ASP A 76 -26.46 -33.79 -22.68
CA ASP A 76 -26.80 -35.10 -23.24
C ASP A 76 -27.31 -36.06 -22.13
N ASN A 77 -28.50 -36.58 -22.37
CA ASN A 77 -29.24 -37.62 -21.66
C ASN A 77 -28.54 -38.96 -21.76
N LYS A 78 -28.46 -39.75 -20.68
CA LYS A 78 -29.01 -41.12 -20.62
C LYS A 78 -28.72 -41.85 -19.30
N ASP A 79 -29.83 -42.43 -18.82
CA ASP A 79 -30.05 -43.49 -17.86
C ASP A 79 -28.88 -44.43 -17.44
N ASN A 80 -28.70 -44.74 -16.17
CA ASN A 80 -29.11 -45.99 -15.52
C ASN A 80 -28.49 -46.22 -14.13
N LYS A 81 -29.42 -46.45 -13.16
CA LYS A 81 -29.43 -47.42 -12.06
C LYS A 81 -28.14 -47.85 -11.29
N LYS A 82 -28.32 -47.75 -9.98
CA LYS A 82 -28.13 -48.73 -8.87
C LYS A 82 -26.92 -48.61 -7.93
N ASP A 83 -27.36 -48.57 -6.66
CA ASP A 83 -26.81 -49.22 -5.46
C ASP A 83 -25.67 -48.56 -4.67
N GLY A 84 -26.02 -47.92 -3.59
CA GLY A 84 -25.83 -48.38 -2.21
C GLY A 84 -24.40 -48.29 -1.64
N LYS A 85 -24.15 -47.31 -0.78
CA LYS A 85 -23.63 -47.55 0.59
C LYS A 85 -23.49 -46.25 1.38
N LYS A 86 -24.12 -46.26 2.55
CA LYS A 86 -24.03 -45.22 3.58
C LYS A 86 -22.58 -45.08 4.07
N SER A 87 -22.10 -43.82 4.12
CA SER A 87 -20.99 -43.46 4.98
C SER A 87 -21.32 -42.16 5.68
N ASN A 88 -21.49 -42.23 6.98
CA ASN A 88 -21.69 -41.13 7.91
C ASN A 88 -20.46 -40.22 7.91
N LYS A 89 -20.57 -38.99 7.41
CA LYS A 89 -19.69 -37.90 7.77
C LYS A 89 -20.45 -36.88 8.57
N LYS A 90 -20.12 -36.78 9.84
CA LYS A 90 -20.60 -35.77 10.78
C LYS A 90 -20.29 -34.38 10.20
N LYS A 91 -21.33 -33.65 9.85
CA LYS A 91 -21.22 -32.20 9.57
C LYS A 91 -21.17 -31.49 10.92
N ILE A 92 -20.03 -30.89 11.22
CA ILE A 92 -19.90 -29.90 12.29
C ILE A 92 -20.59 -28.66 11.79
N ILE A 93 -21.75 -28.35 12.36
CA ILE A 93 -22.43 -27.08 12.16
C ILE A 93 -21.76 -26.08 13.10
N ILE A 94 -20.98 -25.19 12.55
CA ILE A 94 -20.53 -23.98 13.25
C ILE A 94 -21.73 -23.05 13.25
N ALA A 95 -22.43 -22.98 14.37
CA ALA A 95 -23.44 -21.99 14.60
C ALA A 95 -22.73 -20.63 14.83
N SER A 96 -22.70 -19.79 13.81
CA SER A 96 -22.41 -18.38 13.98
C SER A 96 -23.62 -17.74 14.65
N CYS A 97 -23.48 -17.44 15.94
CA CYS A 97 -24.42 -16.57 16.63
C CYS A 97 -24.28 -15.15 16.08
N ALA A 98 -25.00 -14.85 15.00
CA ALA A 98 -25.34 -13.48 14.68
C ALA A 98 -26.39 -13.05 15.72
N ALA A 99 -25.97 -12.28 16.71
CA ALA A 99 -26.87 -11.53 17.57
C ALA A 99 -27.53 -10.44 16.70
N GLY A 100 -28.60 -10.83 16.06
CA GLY A 100 -29.51 -9.88 15.43
C GLY A 100 -30.20 -9.08 16.52
N ALA A 101 -29.94 -7.77 16.59
CA ALA A 101 -30.78 -6.84 17.32
C ALA A 101 -32.18 -6.92 16.71
N VAL A 102 -33.07 -7.60 17.38
CA VAL A 102 -34.52 -7.54 17.09
C VAL A 102 -34.98 -6.17 17.55
N VAL A 103 -35.00 -5.22 16.64
CA VAL A 103 -35.82 -4.03 16.80
C VAL A 103 -37.27 -4.50 16.66
N ILE A 104 -37.89 -4.76 17.78
CA ILE A 104 -39.36 -4.95 17.82
C ILE A 104 -39.95 -3.55 17.65
N GLY A 105 -40.08 -3.13 16.41
CA GLY A 105 -41.03 -2.11 16.02
C GLY A 105 -42.44 -2.71 16.17
N ILE A 106 -43.03 -2.52 17.34
CA ILE A 106 -44.46 -2.81 17.52
C ILE A 106 -45.19 -1.70 16.78
N ALA A 107 -45.41 -1.92 15.49
CA ALA A 107 -46.51 -1.25 14.81
C ALA A 107 -47.79 -1.90 15.34
N VAL A 108 -48.35 -1.35 16.41
CA VAL A 108 -49.69 -1.64 16.84
C VAL A 108 -50.64 -0.97 15.84
N ALA A 109 -50.86 -1.65 14.71
CA ALA A 109 -52.06 -1.40 13.94
C ALA A 109 -53.21 -1.98 14.79
N GLY A 110 -53.87 -1.10 15.54
CA GLY A 110 -55.04 -1.44 16.29
C GLY A 110 -56.17 -1.88 15.36
N VAL A 111 -56.32 -3.17 15.15
CA VAL A 111 -57.58 -3.75 14.69
C VAL A 111 -58.46 -3.80 15.93
N VAL A 112 -59.26 -2.75 16.10
CA VAL A 112 -60.38 -2.77 17.03
C VAL A 112 -61.43 -3.74 16.47
N MET A 113 -61.39 -4.99 16.91
CA MET A 113 -62.58 -5.86 16.76
C MET A 113 -63.65 -5.32 17.68
N LEU A 114 -64.65 -4.66 17.10
CA LEU A 114 -65.89 -4.33 17.75
C LEU A 114 -66.64 -5.64 18.04
N MET A 115 -66.49 -6.18 19.23
CA MET A 115 -67.48 -7.14 19.74
C MET A 115 -68.67 -6.33 20.31
N PRO A 116 -69.88 -6.63 19.97
CA PRO A 116 -71.02 -5.94 20.53
C PRO A 116 -71.16 -6.32 22.00
N SER A 117 -70.86 -5.39 22.90
CA SER A 117 -71.13 -5.50 24.31
C SER A 117 -72.63 -5.25 24.52
N LYS A 118 -73.30 -6.25 25.08
CA LYS A 118 -74.65 -6.09 25.64
C LYS A 118 -74.47 -5.40 27.00
N ASN A 119 -74.39 -4.10 27.03
CA ASN A 119 -74.91 -3.21 28.08
C ASN A 119 -74.47 -1.79 27.71
N GLY A 120 -75.44 -0.87 27.63
CA GLY A 120 -75.23 0.48 27.19
C GLY A 120 -74.31 1.29 28.13
N GLN A 121 -73.03 1.31 27.80
CA GLN A 121 -72.09 2.29 28.30
C GLN A 121 -71.69 3.19 27.13
N THR A 122 -72.21 4.43 27.16
CA THR A 122 -71.77 5.49 26.28
C THR A 122 -70.31 5.77 26.54
N THR A 123 -69.41 5.37 25.63
CA THR A 123 -68.01 5.79 25.62
C THR A 123 -67.95 7.31 25.45
N VAL A 124 -67.09 7.98 26.19
CA VAL A 124 -66.88 9.44 26.26
C VAL A 124 -66.66 10.08 24.88
N ASP A 125 -66.32 9.31 23.88
CA ASP A 125 -66.12 9.77 22.49
C ASP A 125 -67.41 10.21 21.76
N ASN A 126 -68.59 9.89 22.28
CA ASN A 126 -69.84 10.27 21.66
C ASN A 126 -70.29 11.71 21.96
N LEU A 127 -69.52 12.47 22.80
CA LEU A 127 -69.85 13.86 23.15
C LEU A 127 -68.95 14.89 22.47
N GLY A 128 -68.00 14.50 21.62
CA GLY A 128 -67.11 15.43 20.94
C GLY A 128 -66.10 16.14 21.87
N LEU A 129 -66.05 15.72 23.14
CA LEU A 129 -65.07 16.19 24.12
C LEU A 129 -63.90 15.20 24.09
N GLY A 130 -62.79 15.58 23.45
CA GLY A 130 -61.57 14.77 23.44
C GLY A 130 -61.14 14.38 24.84
N PHE A 131 -60.39 13.27 24.99
CA PHE A 131 -59.81 12.83 26.27
C PHE A 131 -58.96 13.91 26.90
N HIS A 132 -59.17 14.22 28.19
CA HIS A 132 -58.35 15.09 29.04
C HIS A 132 -57.97 14.32 30.31
N PHE A 133 -56.72 14.49 30.75
CA PHE A 133 -56.22 13.90 32.00
C PHE A 133 -56.92 14.51 33.19
N SER A 134 -57.21 13.69 34.21
CA SER A 134 -57.82 14.10 35.46
C SER A 134 -56.97 15.10 36.25
N ASP A 135 -57.57 15.81 37.23
CA ASP A 135 -56.90 16.85 38.04
C ASP A 135 -55.76 16.27 38.87
N ASP A 136 -55.78 15.00 39.22
CA ASP A 136 -54.76 14.30 39.99
C ASP A 136 -53.71 13.54 39.10
N ALA A 137 -53.85 13.64 37.78
CA ALA A 137 -52.95 12.98 36.83
C ALA A 137 -51.56 13.62 36.88
N GLN A 138 -50.56 12.79 37.08
CA GLN A 138 -49.15 13.22 37.06
C GLN A 138 -48.22 12.12 36.55
N VAL A 139 -47.11 12.56 35.90
CA VAL A 139 -46.02 11.69 35.42
C VAL A 139 -44.71 12.31 35.90
N SER A 140 -43.88 11.55 36.60
CA SER A 140 -42.59 12.00 37.17
C SER A 140 -42.74 13.30 38.00
N GLY A 141 -43.87 13.47 38.73
CA GLY A 141 -44.16 14.66 39.52
C GLY A 141 -44.63 15.87 38.70
N ILE A 142 -44.81 15.75 37.41
CA ILE A 142 -45.31 16.78 36.50
C ILE A 142 -46.83 16.61 36.38
N SER A 143 -47.59 17.62 36.77
CA SER A 143 -49.06 17.62 36.65
C SER A 143 -49.47 17.66 35.17
N LEU A 144 -50.45 16.81 34.82
CA LEU A 144 -51.09 16.72 33.50
C LEU A 144 -52.54 17.15 33.54
N ALA A 145 -53.03 17.70 34.68
CA ALA A 145 -54.40 18.10 34.89
C ALA A 145 -54.98 18.87 33.72
N GLY A 146 -56.13 18.42 33.21
CA GLY A 146 -56.87 19.06 32.12
C GLY A 146 -56.17 19.06 30.75
N LYS A 147 -55.05 18.41 30.58
CA LYS A 147 -54.33 18.36 29.30
C LYS A 147 -54.86 17.23 28.41
N THR A 148 -54.86 17.50 27.15
CA THR A 148 -55.02 16.43 26.13
C THR A 148 -53.77 15.55 26.10
N TYR A 149 -53.86 14.38 25.46
CA TYR A 149 -52.71 13.48 25.29
C TYR A 149 -51.52 14.16 24.58
N ASP A 150 -51.82 14.93 23.52
CA ASP A 150 -50.77 15.61 22.72
C ASP A 150 -50.12 16.77 23.51
N GLU A 151 -50.88 17.51 24.31
CA GLU A 151 -50.35 18.57 25.17
C GLU A 151 -49.48 17.98 26.30
N ALA A 152 -49.89 16.88 26.89
CA ALA A 152 -49.14 16.14 27.88
C ALA A 152 -47.84 15.58 27.30
N LEU A 153 -47.88 14.99 26.08
CA LEU A 153 -46.72 14.50 25.40
C LEU A 153 -45.71 15.61 25.08
N LYS A 154 -46.18 16.75 24.56
CA LYS A 154 -45.34 17.95 24.33
C LYS A 154 -44.71 18.47 25.61
N LEU A 155 -45.46 18.53 26.69
CA LEU A 155 -44.94 18.98 27.99
C LEU A 155 -43.84 18.06 28.51
N LEU A 156 -44.05 16.74 28.54
CA LEU A 156 -43.09 15.77 29.00
C LEU A 156 -41.85 15.74 28.12
N THR A 157 -42.03 15.85 26.79
CA THR A 157 -40.92 15.93 25.81
C THR A 157 -40.06 17.18 26.08
N SER A 158 -40.67 18.32 26.39
CA SER A 158 -39.94 19.55 26.72
C SER A 158 -39.14 19.46 28.03
N LYS A 159 -39.41 18.46 28.87
CA LYS A 159 -38.75 18.20 30.15
C LYS A 159 -37.82 16.99 30.16
N GLN A 160 -37.55 16.39 28.98
CA GLN A 160 -36.77 15.15 28.89
C GLN A 160 -35.43 15.19 29.57
N GLU A 161 -34.69 16.30 29.48
CA GLU A 161 -33.40 16.46 30.17
C GLU A 161 -33.51 16.33 31.70
N SER A 162 -34.66 16.71 32.31
CA SER A 162 -34.88 16.58 33.76
C SER A 162 -35.07 15.14 34.24
N PHE A 163 -35.30 14.19 33.30
CA PHE A 163 -35.45 12.77 33.60
C PHE A 163 -34.10 12.01 33.56
N ILE A 164 -33.01 12.67 33.10
CA ILE A 164 -31.68 12.07 33.04
C ILE A 164 -31.06 12.14 34.45
N THR A 165 -30.62 11.01 34.96
CA THR A 165 -29.76 10.96 36.12
C THR A 165 -28.37 11.53 35.77
N PRO A 166 -27.89 12.58 36.41
CA PRO A 166 -26.57 13.13 36.14
C PRO A 166 -25.48 12.10 36.40
N VAL A 167 -24.57 11.93 35.43
CA VAL A 167 -23.41 11.06 35.54
C VAL A 167 -22.13 11.84 35.21
N SER A 168 -21.02 11.49 35.89
CA SER A 168 -19.67 11.95 35.56
C SER A 168 -18.71 10.78 35.72
N ILE A 169 -18.28 10.22 34.61
CA ILE A 169 -17.44 9.03 34.57
C ILE A 169 -16.04 9.44 34.14
N SER A 170 -15.07 9.25 35.01
CA SER A 170 -13.64 9.45 34.73
C SER A 170 -13.03 8.15 34.28
N VAL A 171 -12.56 8.07 33.03
CA VAL A 171 -11.90 6.88 32.46
C VAL A 171 -10.41 7.16 32.38
N LYS A 172 -9.60 6.45 33.16
CA LYS A 172 -8.15 6.48 33.07
C LYS A 172 -7.67 5.42 32.07
N ALA A 173 -6.91 5.84 31.04
CA ALA A 173 -6.27 4.98 30.07
C ALA A 173 -4.79 5.36 29.95
N LYS A 174 -3.89 4.50 30.43
CA LYS A 174 -2.47 4.83 30.66
C LYS A 174 -2.33 6.15 31.45
N GLU A 175 -1.64 7.13 30.88
CA GLU A 175 -1.39 8.42 31.53
C GLU A 175 -2.49 9.47 31.28
N LYS A 176 -3.46 9.16 30.42
CA LYS A 176 -4.55 10.06 30.06
C LYS A 176 -5.81 9.75 30.84
N THR A 177 -6.59 10.80 31.12
CA THR A 177 -7.90 10.68 31.76
C THR A 177 -8.95 11.37 30.90
N TYR A 178 -10.04 10.68 30.66
CA TYR A 178 -11.19 11.13 29.88
C TYR A 178 -12.39 11.26 30.78
N THR A 179 -13.19 12.31 30.61
CA THR A 179 -14.41 12.49 31.36
C THR A 179 -15.62 12.38 30.46
N ILE A 180 -16.54 11.48 30.80
CA ILE A 180 -17.82 11.30 30.13
C ILE A 180 -18.92 11.78 31.06
N THR A 181 -19.73 12.72 30.60
CA THR A 181 -20.87 13.26 31.34
C THR A 181 -22.18 12.87 30.62
N GLN A 182 -23.31 13.12 31.27
CA GLN A 182 -24.63 12.94 30.64
C GLN A 182 -24.79 13.72 29.32
N LYS A 183 -24.00 14.78 29.09
CA LYS A 183 -24.05 15.56 27.84
C LYS A 183 -23.37 14.85 26.65
N ASP A 184 -22.48 13.93 26.96
CA ASP A 184 -21.75 13.13 25.95
C ASP A 184 -22.51 11.86 25.55
N LEU A 185 -23.67 11.62 26.18
CA LEU A 185 -24.48 10.44 26.03
C LEU A 185 -25.82 10.77 25.35
N LYS A 186 -26.36 9.82 24.59
CA LYS A 186 -27.69 9.91 23.98
C LYS A 186 -28.66 9.03 24.76
N TYR A 187 -29.90 9.50 24.88
CA TYR A 187 -30.91 8.81 25.63
C TYR A 187 -32.17 8.58 24.82
N THR A 188 -32.85 7.48 25.11
CA THR A 188 -34.23 7.22 24.74
C THR A 188 -35.12 7.33 25.94
N TYR A 189 -36.39 7.62 25.73
CA TYR A 189 -37.37 7.89 26.81
C TYR A 189 -38.62 7.04 26.56
N ASN A 190 -39.17 6.49 27.64
CA ASN A 190 -40.41 5.71 27.58
C ASN A 190 -41.66 6.60 27.72
N THR A 191 -41.58 7.89 27.38
CA THR A 191 -42.63 8.92 27.60
C THR A 191 -43.99 8.48 27.00
N GLU A 192 -44.03 8.08 25.74
CA GLU A 192 -45.27 7.67 25.08
C GLU A 192 -45.88 6.45 25.73
N SER A 193 -45.08 5.45 26.07
CA SER A 193 -45.52 4.24 26.73
C SER A 193 -46.15 4.51 28.10
N VAL A 194 -45.49 5.35 28.92
CA VAL A 194 -45.95 5.74 30.25
C VAL A 194 -47.23 6.55 30.14
N LEU A 195 -47.30 7.51 29.21
CA LEU A 195 -48.46 8.36 28.99
C LEU A 195 -49.67 7.53 28.49
N THR A 196 -49.42 6.57 27.59
CA THR A 196 -50.47 5.65 27.10
C THR A 196 -50.99 4.76 28.23
N GLN A 197 -50.09 4.28 29.10
CA GLN A 197 -50.51 3.50 30.27
C GLN A 197 -51.35 4.33 31.24
N LEU A 198 -50.94 5.56 31.57
CA LEU A 198 -51.73 6.48 32.42
C LEU A 198 -53.14 6.72 31.78
N LYS A 199 -53.20 7.05 30.48
CA LYS A 199 -54.48 7.24 29.77
C LYS A 199 -55.39 6.04 29.90
N ASN A 200 -54.86 4.83 29.68
CA ASN A 200 -55.66 3.60 29.75
C ASN A 200 -56.12 3.32 31.19
N ASP A 201 -55.30 3.57 32.18
CA ASP A 201 -55.67 3.38 33.58
C ASP A 201 -56.73 4.41 34.01
N GLU A 202 -56.69 5.65 33.50
CA GLU A 202 -57.75 6.65 33.71
C GLU A 202 -59.07 6.28 33.07
N LEU A 203 -59.05 5.80 31.82
CA LEU A 203 -60.24 5.34 31.12
C LEU A 203 -60.89 4.13 31.80
N ASN A 204 -60.13 3.33 32.55
CA ASN A 204 -60.60 2.15 33.26
C ASN A 204 -60.86 2.38 34.76
N LYS A 205 -60.74 3.63 35.28
CA LYS A 205 -60.89 3.96 36.69
C LYS A 205 -62.28 3.60 37.29
N GLU A 206 -63.29 3.37 36.47
CA GLU A 206 -64.63 2.96 36.93
C GLU A 206 -64.68 1.49 37.41
N SER A 207 -63.63 0.69 37.20
CA SER A 207 -63.64 -0.79 37.43
C SER A 207 -62.79 -1.30 38.57
N SER A 208 -61.93 -0.51 39.20
CA SER A 208 -61.04 -1.07 40.23
C SER A 208 -60.63 -0.03 41.29
N GLY A 209 -60.74 -0.46 42.55
CA GLY A 209 -60.41 0.36 43.73
C GLY A 209 -59.01 0.96 43.69
N LYS A 210 -58.87 2.13 44.31
CA LYS A 210 -57.71 2.99 44.35
C LYS A 210 -56.45 2.30 44.83
N THR A 211 -55.59 1.90 43.90
CA THR A 211 -54.15 1.75 44.18
C THR A 211 -53.46 2.91 43.48
N ALA A 212 -52.81 3.79 44.26
CA ALA A 212 -52.03 4.89 43.69
C ALA A 212 -50.85 4.34 42.89
N LYS A 213 -50.98 4.29 41.55
CA LYS A 213 -49.89 3.93 40.64
C LYS A 213 -49.02 5.13 40.41
N THR A 214 -47.71 4.96 40.48
CA THR A 214 -46.72 6.00 40.14
C THR A 214 -46.27 5.78 38.69
N TYR A 215 -46.39 6.83 37.92
CA TYR A 215 -45.97 6.87 36.50
C TYR A 215 -44.70 7.66 36.39
N THR A 216 -43.63 7.00 35.89
CA THR A 216 -42.30 7.63 35.84
C THR A 216 -41.70 7.47 34.45
N VAL A 217 -41.30 8.58 33.86
CA VAL A 217 -40.50 8.55 32.64
C VAL A 217 -39.07 8.14 33.02
N VAL A 218 -38.53 7.19 32.28
CA VAL A 218 -37.16 6.70 32.43
C VAL A 218 -36.37 7.10 31.19
N ALA A 219 -35.25 7.78 31.41
CA ALA A 219 -34.26 8.04 30.40
C ALA A 219 -33.28 6.86 30.37
N THR A 220 -33.17 6.19 29.24
CA THR A 220 -32.23 5.04 29.02
C THR A 220 -31.14 5.47 28.08
N CYS A 221 -29.88 5.38 28.50
CA CYS A 221 -28.75 5.64 27.63
C CYS A 221 -28.69 4.60 26.49
N THR A 222 -28.43 5.04 25.28
CA THR A 222 -28.36 4.14 24.12
C THR A 222 -27.00 3.43 24.07
N ASP A 223 -26.99 2.14 23.70
CA ASP A 223 -25.77 1.36 23.56
C ASP A 223 -24.83 1.94 22.50
N ASP A 224 -25.38 2.50 21.41
CA ASP A 224 -24.58 3.18 20.38
C ASP A 224 -23.83 4.41 20.90
N SER A 225 -24.44 5.13 21.84
CA SER A 225 -23.80 6.28 22.47
C SER A 225 -22.63 5.86 23.37
N ILE A 226 -22.78 4.75 24.09
CA ILE A 226 -21.72 4.18 24.93
C ILE A 226 -20.57 3.71 24.07
N LYS A 227 -20.84 2.95 23.00
CA LYS A 227 -19.82 2.49 22.03
C LYS A 227 -19.09 3.67 21.40
N SER A 228 -19.81 4.68 20.92
CA SER A 228 -19.20 5.86 20.29
C SER A 228 -18.22 6.60 21.23
N ASN A 229 -18.50 6.65 22.54
CA ASN A 229 -17.56 7.22 23.49
C ASN A 229 -16.35 6.33 23.75
N ALA A 230 -16.52 5.00 23.81
CA ALA A 230 -15.42 4.05 23.90
C ALA A 230 -14.51 4.10 22.66
N GLU A 231 -15.10 4.15 21.45
CA GLU A 231 -14.38 4.30 20.18
C GLU A 231 -13.54 5.59 20.11
N LYS A 232 -14.07 6.70 20.60
CA LYS A 232 -13.33 7.97 20.67
C LYS A 232 -12.09 7.83 21.55
N ILE A 233 -12.24 7.23 22.73
CA ILE A 233 -11.12 7.00 23.65
C ILE A 233 -10.12 6.04 23.01
N LYS A 234 -10.58 4.93 22.40
CA LYS A 234 -9.74 3.98 21.69
C LYS A 234 -8.89 4.66 20.62
N LYS A 235 -9.49 5.50 19.80
CA LYS A 235 -8.79 6.21 18.72
C LYS A 235 -7.67 7.14 19.22
N GLU A 236 -7.78 7.66 20.44
CA GLU A 236 -6.75 8.52 21.04
C GLU A 236 -5.70 7.74 21.84
N VAL A 237 -6.01 6.53 22.26
CA VAL A 237 -5.14 5.67 23.09
C VAL A 237 -4.35 4.69 22.25
N ASP A 238 -4.94 4.18 21.17
CA ASP A 238 -4.29 3.21 20.31
C ASP A 238 -3.09 3.84 19.60
N VAL A 239 -1.97 3.16 19.69
CA VAL A 239 -0.72 3.49 19.00
C VAL A 239 -0.24 2.25 18.27
N LYS A 240 0.02 2.38 16.99
CA LYS A 240 0.61 1.28 16.22
C LYS A 240 2.05 1.05 16.68
N ALA A 241 2.44 -0.21 16.88
CA ALA A 241 3.83 -0.56 17.11
C ALA A 241 4.71 -0.16 15.90
N THR A 242 5.93 0.26 16.17
CA THR A 242 6.91 0.59 15.12
C THR A 242 7.97 -0.50 15.07
N ASN A 243 8.19 -1.06 13.89
CA ASN A 243 9.20 -2.08 13.67
C ASN A 243 10.62 -1.52 13.82
N ALA A 244 11.53 -2.35 14.30
CA ALA A 244 12.94 -2.07 14.19
C ALA A 244 13.35 -2.00 12.72
N ARG A 245 14.34 -1.15 12.41
CA ARG A 245 14.82 -0.92 11.05
C ARG A 245 16.26 -0.47 11.03
N VAL A 246 16.87 -0.48 9.86
CA VAL A 246 18.13 0.25 9.65
C VAL A 246 17.80 1.75 9.61
N SER A 247 18.46 2.53 10.46
CA SER A 247 18.27 3.99 10.55
C SER A 247 19.27 4.77 9.71
N GLU A 248 20.45 4.18 9.44
CA GLU A 248 21.51 4.79 8.63
C GLU A 248 22.29 3.68 7.93
N PHE A 249 22.59 3.87 6.66
CA PHE A 249 23.48 3.02 5.87
C PHE A 249 24.68 3.84 5.38
N ASN A 250 25.88 3.41 5.74
CA ASN A 250 27.13 3.99 5.27
C ASN A 250 27.99 2.91 4.59
N PRO A 251 28.02 2.84 3.25
CA PRO A 251 28.74 1.81 2.52
C PRO A 251 30.27 1.86 2.72
N TYR A 252 30.80 2.97 3.25
CA TYR A 252 32.23 3.14 3.48
C TYR A 252 32.72 2.63 4.86
N ASP A 253 31.80 2.25 5.76
CA ASP A 253 32.14 1.91 7.15
C ASP A 253 32.26 0.39 7.41
N GLY A 254 32.57 -0.38 6.39
CA GLY A 254 32.88 -1.82 6.52
C GLY A 254 31.84 -2.59 7.35
N ASP A 255 32.26 -3.17 8.47
CA ASP A 255 31.38 -3.98 9.33
C ASP A 255 30.35 -3.14 10.11
N ASN A 256 30.54 -1.82 10.24
CA ASN A 256 29.64 -0.91 10.95
C ASN A 256 28.70 -0.12 9.99
N ARG A 257 28.58 -0.58 8.75
CA ARG A 257 27.79 0.10 7.71
C ARG A 257 26.35 0.36 8.06
N PHE A 258 25.76 -0.37 9.00
CA PHE A 258 24.37 -0.24 9.42
C PHE A 258 24.28 0.29 10.85
N LYS A 259 23.54 1.40 11.04
CA LYS A 259 23.00 1.79 12.34
C LYS A 259 21.52 1.41 12.38
N TYR A 260 21.03 1.15 13.57
CA TYR A 260 19.69 0.60 13.75
C TYR A 260 18.84 1.49 14.66
N ALA A 261 17.53 1.52 14.41
CA ALA A 261 16.54 1.99 15.33
C ALA A 261 15.80 0.79 15.94
N ASP A 262 15.61 0.83 17.25
CA ASP A 262 14.87 -0.20 17.98
C ASP A 262 13.38 -0.19 17.61
N ALA A 263 12.74 -1.32 17.86
CA ALA A 263 11.29 -1.42 17.78
C ALA A 263 10.64 -0.66 18.96
N GLU A 264 9.52 0.00 18.67
CA GLU A 264 8.71 0.64 19.71
C GLU A 264 7.38 -0.10 19.85
N LYS A 265 7.02 -0.36 21.11
CA LYS A 265 5.73 -0.99 21.41
C LYS A 265 4.58 -0.06 21.09
N GLY A 266 3.55 -0.61 20.51
CA GLY A 266 2.25 0.02 20.38
C GLY A 266 1.41 -0.12 21.65
N ALA A 267 0.18 0.35 21.54
CA ALA A 267 -0.83 0.24 22.59
C ALA A 267 -2.19 -0.02 21.96
N GLU A 268 -2.97 -0.90 22.55
CA GLU A 268 -4.33 -1.21 22.12
C GLU A 268 -5.28 -1.21 23.31
N LEU A 269 -6.32 -0.39 23.26
CA LEU A 269 -7.38 -0.35 24.24
C LEU A 269 -8.37 -1.49 24.03
N ASP A 270 -8.70 -2.24 25.10
CA ASP A 270 -9.77 -3.23 25.08
C ASP A 270 -11.13 -2.52 25.10
N GLU A 271 -11.61 -2.18 23.91
CA GLU A 271 -12.87 -1.45 23.69
C GLU A 271 -14.08 -2.20 24.27
N LYS A 272 -14.10 -3.52 24.13
CA LYS A 272 -15.20 -4.37 24.61
C LYS A 272 -15.31 -4.32 26.13
N ASP A 273 -14.18 -4.37 26.81
CA ASP A 273 -14.13 -4.24 28.26
C ASP A 273 -14.59 -2.82 28.68
N LEU A 274 -14.09 -1.78 28.02
CA LEU A 274 -14.47 -0.39 28.32
C LEU A 274 -15.99 -0.15 28.13
N VAL A 275 -16.57 -0.65 27.04
CA VAL A 275 -18.03 -0.58 26.79
C VAL A 275 -18.80 -1.26 27.92
N THR A 276 -18.32 -2.41 28.40
CA THR A 276 -18.94 -3.14 29.51
C THR A 276 -18.86 -2.37 30.81
N GLN A 277 -17.71 -1.78 31.13
CA GLN A 277 -17.52 -0.94 32.32
C GLN A 277 -18.40 0.31 32.27
N LEU A 278 -18.44 1.02 31.13
CA LEU A 278 -19.29 2.22 30.91
C LEU A 278 -20.77 1.87 31.07
N SER A 279 -21.22 0.78 30.45
CA SER A 279 -22.61 0.31 30.54
C SER A 279 -23.00 0.03 32.00
N SER A 280 -22.12 -0.63 32.75
CA SER A 280 -22.34 -0.94 34.16
C SER A 280 -22.36 0.33 35.03
N ALA A 281 -21.44 1.27 34.79
CA ALA A 281 -21.36 2.55 35.47
C ALA A 281 -22.62 3.39 35.27
N ILE A 282 -23.09 3.51 34.04
CA ILE A 282 -24.29 4.27 33.67
C ILE A 282 -25.55 3.63 34.31
N LYS A 283 -25.66 2.30 34.28
CA LYS A 283 -26.80 1.58 34.88
C LYS A 283 -26.85 1.67 36.40
N SER A 284 -25.71 1.80 37.05
CA SER A 284 -25.67 1.94 38.53
C SER A 284 -26.27 3.25 39.02
N GLY A 285 -26.34 4.31 38.19
CA GLY A 285 -26.93 5.57 38.50
C GLY A 285 -26.19 6.38 39.59
N THR A 286 -24.99 6.01 39.97
CA THR A 286 -24.20 6.70 40.99
C THR A 286 -23.40 7.83 40.36
N GLY A 287 -23.68 9.07 40.73
CA GLY A 287 -23.23 10.35 40.14
C GLY A 287 -21.81 10.44 39.61
N THR A 288 -20.76 10.04 40.38
CA THR A 288 -19.36 10.13 39.94
C THR A 288 -18.70 8.76 40.07
N MET A 289 -18.06 8.29 39.01
CA MET A 289 -17.34 7.02 38.99
C MET A 289 -15.97 7.16 38.31
N ALA A 290 -14.99 6.41 38.81
CA ALA A 290 -13.68 6.27 38.18
C ALA A 290 -13.53 4.86 37.60
N LEU A 291 -13.15 4.76 36.33
CA LEU A 291 -12.90 3.52 35.60
C LEU A 291 -11.44 3.48 35.15
N ASN A 292 -10.87 2.29 35.11
CA ASN A 292 -9.56 2.07 34.51
C ASN A 292 -9.75 1.23 33.24
N ALA A 293 -9.48 1.85 32.10
CA ALA A 293 -9.51 1.15 30.83
C ALA A 293 -8.33 0.17 30.72
N VAL A 294 -8.58 -1.02 30.25
CA VAL A 294 -7.54 -2.01 29.96
C VAL A 294 -6.86 -1.64 28.65
N VAL A 295 -5.56 -1.32 28.71
CA VAL A 295 -4.72 -1.03 27.56
C VAL A 295 -3.59 -2.04 27.54
N LYS A 296 -3.49 -2.82 26.44
CA LYS A 296 -2.45 -3.82 26.22
C LYS A 296 -1.31 -3.19 25.42
N ASP A 297 -0.08 -3.58 25.76
CA ASP A 297 1.05 -3.32 24.89
C ASP A 297 0.98 -4.24 23.66
N VAL A 298 1.29 -3.69 22.51
CA VAL A 298 1.37 -4.41 21.22
C VAL A 298 2.83 -4.45 20.82
N ASP A 299 3.40 -5.65 20.74
CA ASP A 299 4.76 -5.79 20.28
C ASP A 299 4.85 -5.52 18.76
N ALA A 300 5.99 -5.00 18.33
CA ALA A 300 6.28 -4.85 16.91
C ALA A 300 6.53 -6.22 16.26
N ASP A 301 6.18 -6.35 14.99
CA ASP A 301 6.35 -7.59 14.23
C ASP A 301 7.83 -7.90 13.97
N ILE A 302 8.68 -6.86 13.87
CA ILE A 302 10.11 -6.97 13.58
C ILE A 302 10.91 -6.40 14.73
N SER A 303 11.67 -7.25 15.43
CA SER A 303 12.60 -6.86 16.49
C SER A 303 13.96 -6.47 15.93
N LEU A 304 14.77 -5.77 16.73
CA LEU A 304 16.14 -5.41 16.37
C LEU A 304 17.01 -6.64 16.05
N ASP A 305 16.87 -7.71 16.82
CA ASP A 305 17.62 -8.95 16.59
C ASP A 305 17.25 -9.61 15.25
N MET A 306 15.98 -9.51 14.84
CA MET A 306 15.54 -9.99 13.54
C MET A 306 16.17 -9.16 12.42
N VAL A 307 16.20 -7.82 12.53
CA VAL A 307 16.85 -6.95 11.54
C VAL A 307 18.32 -7.30 11.41
N LYS A 308 19.06 -7.36 12.51
CA LYS A 308 20.50 -7.67 12.51
C LYS A 308 20.82 -9.05 11.94
N LYS A 309 19.94 -10.02 12.14
CA LYS A 309 20.12 -11.40 11.66
C LYS A 309 19.82 -11.54 10.18
N ASN A 310 18.80 -10.85 9.68
CA ASN A 310 18.25 -11.11 8.35
C ASN A 310 18.68 -10.09 7.29
N ILE A 311 19.21 -8.91 7.69
CA ILE A 311 19.83 -7.98 6.72
C ILE A 311 21.22 -8.54 6.40
N VAL A 312 21.33 -9.13 5.22
CA VAL A 312 22.53 -9.80 4.73
C VAL A 312 22.86 -9.33 3.31
N LYS A 313 24.02 -9.76 2.81
CA LYS A 313 24.37 -9.58 1.41
C LYS A 313 23.51 -10.51 0.55
N LEU A 314 22.60 -9.92 -0.25
CA LEU A 314 21.73 -10.65 -1.15
C LEU A 314 22.44 -11.04 -2.46
N SER A 315 23.21 -10.11 -3.01
CA SER A 315 23.93 -10.31 -4.26
C SER A 315 25.19 -9.47 -4.33
N THR A 316 26.14 -9.89 -5.16
CA THR A 316 27.23 -9.06 -5.64
C THR A 316 27.46 -9.39 -7.11
N TYR A 317 27.67 -8.35 -7.92
CA TYR A 317 28.05 -8.53 -9.33
C TYR A 317 29.21 -7.61 -9.69
N GLU A 318 30.11 -8.10 -10.50
CA GLU A 318 31.33 -7.38 -10.90
C GLU A 318 31.52 -7.42 -12.41
N THR A 319 32.04 -6.33 -12.96
CA THR A 319 32.51 -6.27 -14.33
C THR A 319 33.89 -5.57 -14.37
N VAL A 320 34.69 -5.91 -15.36
CA VAL A 320 35.99 -5.27 -15.58
C VAL A 320 35.87 -4.37 -16.80
N SER A 321 36.32 -3.13 -16.66
CA SER A 321 36.32 -2.15 -17.74
C SER A 321 37.63 -2.18 -18.52
N TYR A 322 37.50 -2.17 -19.83
CA TYR A 322 38.60 -1.95 -20.78
C TYR A 322 38.47 -0.58 -21.48
N ASN A 323 37.68 0.33 -20.91
CA ASN A 323 37.41 1.64 -21.47
C ASN A 323 38.58 2.61 -21.27
N SER A 324 38.53 3.76 -21.93
CA SER A 324 39.48 4.87 -21.75
C SER A 324 39.48 5.41 -20.31
N ALA A 325 40.49 6.17 -19.94
CA ALA A 325 40.57 6.82 -18.64
C ALA A 325 39.37 7.71 -18.36
N ASN A 326 38.82 8.41 -19.37
CA ASN A 326 37.61 9.23 -19.26
C ASN A 326 36.37 8.35 -19.05
N GLY A 327 36.24 7.24 -19.81
CA GLY A 327 35.14 6.30 -19.62
C GLY A 327 35.16 5.67 -18.22
N ASN A 328 36.31 5.28 -17.73
CA ASN A 328 36.47 4.80 -16.35
C ASN A 328 36.12 5.87 -15.31
N SER A 329 36.51 7.13 -15.56
CA SER A 329 36.12 8.25 -14.69
C SER A 329 34.59 8.45 -14.67
N ASN A 330 33.91 8.32 -15.82
CA ASN A 330 32.46 8.45 -15.92
C ASN A 330 31.74 7.32 -15.17
N MET A 331 32.19 6.07 -15.34
CA MET A 331 31.64 4.92 -14.61
C MET A 331 31.82 5.09 -13.10
N LYS A 332 32.99 5.55 -12.65
CA LYS A 332 33.25 5.83 -11.25
C LYS A 332 32.31 6.90 -10.71
N THR A 333 32.14 8.02 -11.42
CA THR A 333 31.20 9.10 -11.06
C THR A 333 29.78 8.58 -10.93
N ALA A 334 29.31 7.78 -11.89
CA ALA A 334 27.97 7.19 -11.85
C ALA A 334 27.79 6.21 -10.67
N LEU A 335 28.76 5.33 -10.41
CA LEU A 335 28.70 4.40 -9.28
C LEU A 335 28.76 5.13 -7.92
N GLU A 336 29.56 6.19 -7.80
CA GLU A 336 29.62 7.01 -6.59
C GLU A 336 28.28 7.72 -6.31
N ALA A 337 27.59 8.17 -7.36
CA ALA A 337 26.28 8.77 -7.24
C ALA A 337 25.19 7.76 -6.79
N CYS A 338 25.31 6.50 -7.21
CA CYS A 338 24.39 5.42 -6.82
C CYS A 338 24.75 4.79 -5.46
N ASN A 339 25.97 5.00 -4.97
CA ASN A 339 26.48 4.37 -3.77
C ASN A 339 25.82 4.89 -2.48
N GLY A 340 25.30 4.01 -1.64
CA GLY A 340 24.60 4.38 -0.42
C GLY A 340 23.09 4.54 -0.60
N SER A 341 22.55 4.22 -1.77
CA SER A 341 21.09 4.21 -1.99
C SER A 341 20.39 3.26 -1.02
N VAL A 342 19.26 3.70 -0.49
CA VAL A 342 18.35 2.93 0.35
C VAL A 342 17.01 2.88 -0.34
N LEU A 343 16.44 1.70 -0.46
CA LEU A 343 15.11 1.49 -1.03
C LEU A 343 14.17 1.04 0.09
N GLU A 344 13.21 1.88 0.41
CA GLU A 344 12.12 1.51 1.31
C GLU A 344 11.18 0.51 0.61
N PRO A 345 10.34 -0.23 1.37
CA PRO A 345 9.32 -1.10 0.79
C PRO A 345 8.43 -0.37 -0.23
N GLY A 346 8.32 -0.91 -1.45
CA GLY A 346 7.55 -0.33 -2.55
C GLY A 346 8.20 0.84 -3.28
N GLU A 347 9.40 1.26 -2.89
CA GLU A 347 10.10 2.37 -3.53
C GLU A 347 10.68 1.96 -4.88
N VAL A 348 10.56 2.88 -5.85
CA VAL A 348 11.17 2.75 -7.18
C VAL A 348 12.48 3.52 -7.20
N TRP A 349 13.55 2.87 -7.63
CA TRP A 349 14.87 3.46 -7.81
C TRP A 349 15.13 3.72 -9.31
N SER A 350 15.78 4.81 -9.64
CA SER A 350 16.14 5.23 -11.00
C SER A 350 17.63 5.54 -11.11
N PHE A 351 18.28 4.96 -12.11
CA PHE A 351 19.68 5.26 -12.39
C PHE A 351 19.86 6.73 -12.78
N ASN A 352 19.02 7.24 -13.69
CA ASN A 352 19.11 8.61 -14.16
C ASN A 352 18.81 9.63 -13.07
N GLU A 353 17.92 9.34 -12.12
CA GLU A 353 17.68 10.22 -10.97
C GLU A 353 18.89 10.28 -10.04
N CYS A 354 19.57 9.16 -9.82
CA CYS A 354 20.78 9.12 -9.00
C CYS A 354 21.97 9.85 -9.65
N THR A 355 22.19 9.60 -10.95
CA THR A 355 23.38 10.07 -11.67
C THR A 355 23.23 11.48 -12.25
N GLY A 356 22.00 11.95 -12.43
CA GLY A 356 21.69 13.20 -13.13
C GLY A 356 21.98 13.11 -14.63
N ASP A 357 21.96 14.27 -15.28
CA ASP A 357 22.22 14.36 -16.73
C ASP A 357 23.70 14.04 -17.03
N SER A 358 23.93 12.87 -17.58
CA SER A 358 25.25 12.38 -17.95
C SER A 358 25.85 13.07 -19.18
N ASN A 359 25.07 13.86 -19.91
CA ASN A 359 25.54 14.65 -21.06
C ASN A 359 26.22 15.95 -20.62
N LEU A 360 26.14 16.31 -19.33
CA LEU A 360 26.66 17.57 -18.82
C LEU A 360 28.02 17.39 -18.12
N SER A 361 29.03 18.12 -18.58
CA SER A 361 30.35 18.13 -17.94
C SER A 361 30.33 18.75 -16.54
N GLU A 362 29.36 19.61 -16.23
CA GLU A 362 29.16 20.19 -14.91
C GLU A 362 28.76 19.16 -13.86
N ASN A 363 28.19 18.03 -14.28
CA ASN A 363 27.90 16.86 -13.42
C ASN A 363 29.13 15.92 -13.26
N GLY A 364 30.30 16.34 -13.74
CA GLY A 364 31.56 15.60 -13.60
C GLY A 364 31.84 14.62 -14.74
N TYR A 365 30.97 14.52 -15.74
CA TYR A 365 31.16 13.61 -16.87
C TYR A 365 32.11 14.20 -17.92
N LYS A 366 32.92 13.31 -18.49
CA LYS A 366 33.97 13.63 -19.46
C LYS A 366 33.64 13.06 -20.84
N PRO A 367 34.17 13.66 -21.92
CA PRO A 367 34.08 13.06 -23.24
C PRO A 367 34.75 11.69 -23.30
N ALA A 368 34.01 10.69 -23.74
CA ALA A 368 34.49 9.33 -24.00
C ALA A 368 33.65 8.73 -25.14
N GLY A 369 33.97 7.52 -25.59
CA GLY A 369 33.26 6.88 -26.67
C GLY A 369 31.80 6.60 -26.32
N VAL A 370 30.87 7.13 -27.12
CA VAL A 370 29.42 6.82 -27.09
C VAL A 370 28.98 6.34 -28.48
N ILE A 371 27.94 5.52 -28.51
CA ILE A 371 27.34 5.08 -29.78
C ILE A 371 26.15 6.00 -30.07
N ALA A 372 26.25 6.83 -31.12
CA ALA A 372 25.17 7.66 -31.60
C ALA A 372 24.94 7.39 -33.08
N ASP A 373 23.68 7.17 -33.49
CA ASP A 373 23.28 6.85 -34.87
C ASP A 373 24.08 5.69 -35.49
N GLY A 374 24.41 4.66 -34.67
CA GLY A 374 25.19 3.51 -35.11
C GLY A 374 26.65 3.78 -35.38
N LYS A 375 27.22 4.87 -34.83
CA LYS A 375 28.65 5.23 -34.95
C LYS A 375 29.23 5.51 -33.60
N LEU A 376 30.51 5.18 -33.42
CA LEU A 376 31.28 5.57 -32.24
C LEU A 376 31.70 7.07 -32.40
N VAL A 377 31.25 7.89 -31.47
CA VAL A 377 31.60 9.32 -31.40
C VAL A 377 32.07 9.69 -30.01
N GLN A 378 32.66 10.86 -29.82
CA GLN A 378 33.00 11.39 -28.50
C GLN A 378 31.79 12.14 -27.93
N GLY A 379 31.35 11.76 -26.74
CA GLY A 379 30.28 12.39 -25.99
C GLY A 379 30.49 12.29 -24.50
N ASN A 380 29.97 13.24 -23.73
CA ASN A 380 30.04 13.16 -22.26
C ASN A 380 29.28 11.90 -21.78
N GLY A 381 29.72 11.34 -20.67
CA GLY A 381 29.10 10.15 -20.07
C GLY A 381 29.42 8.82 -20.77
N GLY A 382 30.26 8.81 -21.82
CA GLY A 382 30.65 7.55 -22.46
C GLY A 382 31.19 6.54 -21.43
N GLY A 383 30.72 5.28 -21.53
CA GLY A 383 31.07 4.18 -20.62
C GLY A 383 30.05 3.87 -19.53
N ILE A 384 29.18 4.81 -19.14
CA ILE A 384 28.27 4.62 -17.98
C ILE A 384 27.26 3.47 -18.14
N CYS A 385 26.96 3.03 -19.36
CA CYS A 385 26.11 1.86 -19.59
C CYS A 385 26.71 0.56 -18.99
N GLN A 386 28.03 0.48 -18.81
CA GLN A 386 28.64 -0.64 -18.08
C GLN A 386 28.31 -0.55 -16.58
N ALA A 387 28.28 0.66 -16.00
CA ALA A 387 27.86 0.85 -14.61
C ALA A 387 26.41 0.45 -14.41
N SER A 388 25.47 0.93 -15.28
CA SER A 388 24.06 0.54 -15.20
C SER A 388 23.84 -0.96 -15.42
N SER A 389 24.57 -1.59 -16.33
CA SER A 389 24.50 -3.04 -16.55
C SER A 389 25.05 -3.85 -15.38
N THR A 390 26.07 -3.35 -14.67
CA THR A 390 26.60 -3.97 -13.45
C THR A 390 25.57 -3.89 -12.33
N ILE A 391 24.92 -2.72 -12.15
CA ILE A 391 23.85 -2.53 -11.19
C ILE A 391 22.67 -3.44 -11.53
N TYR A 392 22.23 -3.50 -12.79
CA TYR A 392 21.14 -4.37 -13.24
C TYR A 392 21.39 -5.84 -12.89
N ASN A 393 22.60 -6.34 -13.14
CA ASN A 393 22.94 -7.73 -12.83
C ASN A 393 22.96 -8.02 -11.33
N ALA A 394 23.40 -7.08 -10.49
CA ALA A 394 23.28 -7.22 -9.05
C ALA A 394 21.81 -7.15 -8.59
N ALA A 395 21.03 -6.24 -9.17
CA ALA A 395 19.62 -6.00 -8.85
C ALA A 395 18.74 -7.22 -9.12
N ILE A 396 18.85 -7.83 -10.31
CA ILE A 396 18.05 -9.04 -10.65
C ILE A 396 18.39 -10.23 -9.75
N ARG A 397 19.63 -10.32 -9.23
CA ARG A 397 20.05 -11.35 -8.26
C ARG A 397 19.66 -11.00 -6.82
N ALA A 398 19.26 -9.76 -6.56
CA ALA A 398 18.69 -9.32 -5.28
C ALA A 398 17.16 -9.41 -5.24
N ASN A 399 16.53 -9.94 -6.28
CA ASN A 399 15.08 -10.11 -6.39
C ASN A 399 14.26 -8.82 -6.41
N VAL A 400 14.80 -7.75 -6.98
CA VAL A 400 14.00 -6.54 -7.23
C VAL A 400 13.11 -6.74 -8.46
N GLU A 401 12.00 -6.01 -8.55
CA GLU A 401 11.16 -5.94 -9.75
C GLU A 401 11.73 -4.91 -10.73
N ILE A 402 11.89 -5.30 -11.98
CA ILE A 402 12.41 -4.40 -13.02
C ILE A 402 11.25 -3.62 -13.65
N GLU A 403 11.24 -2.32 -13.44
CA GLU A 403 10.21 -1.40 -13.94
C GLU A 403 10.55 -0.86 -15.34
N GLU A 404 11.83 -0.58 -15.59
CA GLU A 404 12.30 -0.05 -16.87
C GLU A 404 13.72 -0.55 -17.16
N ARG A 405 13.94 -1.15 -18.33
CA ARG A 405 15.25 -1.60 -18.79
C ARG A 405 15.26 -1.71 -20.30
N TYR A 406 16.33 -1.26 -20.93
CA TYR A 406 16.57 -1.36 -22.35
C TYR A 406 17.86 -2.12 -22.63
N CYS A 407 17.89 -2.98 -23.65
CA CYS A 407 19.14 -3.54 -24.16
C CYS A 407 19.80 -2.57 -25.16
N HIS A 408 21.10 -2.73 -25.35
CA HIS A 408 21.80 -1.99 -26.41
C HIS A 408 21.35 -2.45 -27.82
N LEU A 409 21.63 -1.63 -28.82
CA LEU A 409 21.45 -2.00 -30.22
C LEU A 409 22.36 -3.18 -30.60
N TRP A 410 23.60 -3.20 -30.10
CA TRP A 410 24.55 -4.31 -30.23
C TRP A 410 24.86 -4.89 -28.87
N ALA A 411 24.97 -6.22 -28.79
CA ALA A 411 25.29 -6.89 -27.55
C ALA A 411 26.61 -6.38 -26.97
N SER A 412 26.61 -6.02 -25.69
CA SER A 412 27.81 -5.65 -24.95
C SER A 412 28.67 -6.88 -24.65
N ASP A 413 29.96 -6.67 -24.41
CA ASP A 413 30.93 -7.72 -24.10
C ASP A 413 31.28 -7.83 -22.61
N TYR A 414 30.82 -6.88 -21.79
CA TYR A 414 31.11 -6.84 -20.35
C TYR A 414 30.08 -7.56 -19.48
N VAL A 415 28.95 -8.00 -20.06
CA VAL A 415 27.95 -8.85 -19.40
C VAL A 415 27.45 -9.92 -20.38
N PRO A 416 26.87 -11.03 -19.89
CA PRO A 416 26.23 -12.02 -20.78
C PRO A 416 25.14 -11.38 -21.63
N THR A 417 25.06 -11.81 -22.89
CA THR A 417 24.07 -11.29 -23.86
C THR A 417 22.64 -11.49 -23.33
N GLY A 418 21.84 -10.43 -23.33
CA GLY A 418 20.51 -10.41 -22.74
C GLY A 418 20.46 -9.83 -21.32
N LEU A 419 21.62 -9.56 -20.72
CA LEU A 419 21.74 -9.07 -19.33
C LEU A 419 22.39 -7.68 -19.24
N ASP A 420 22.43 -6.93 -20.33
CA ASP A 420 22.86 -5.52 -20.34
C ASP A 420 21.69 -4.57 -20.04
N ALA A 421 22.00 -3.36 -19.60
CA ALA A 421 21.06 -2.27 -19.40
C ALA A 421 21.67 -0.98 -19.94
N THR A 422 21.17 -0.49 -21.08
CA THR A 422 21.58 0.79 -21.65
C THR A 422 20.80 1.93 -21.04
N ILE A 423 21.46 3.06 -20.89
CA ILE A 423 20.84 4.31 -20.44
C ILE A 423 21.17 5.45 -21.40
N ASP A 424 20.30 6.41 -21.51
CA ASP A 424 20.47 7.66 -22.27
C ASP A 424 19.59 8.74 -21.64
N TYR A 425 20.21 9.67 -20.94
CA TYR A 425 19.46 10.72 -20.27
C TYR A 425 18.88 11.72 -21.27
N PRO A 426 17.57 12.07 -21.16
CA PRO A 426 16.57 11.54 -20.21
C PRO A 426 15.72 10.40 -20.78
N ASN A 427 16.08 9.80 -21.92
CA ASN A 427 15.20 8.99 -22.77
C ASN A 427 15.13 7.52 -22.36
N LEU A 428 16.26 6.93 -21.92
CA LEU A 428 16.37 5.54 -21.53
C LEU A 428 16.89 5.47 -20.10
N ASP A 429 16.23 4.71 -19.24
CA ASP A 429 16.60 4.57 -17.83
C ASP A 429 16.68 3.10 -17.41
N LEU A 430 17.33 2.86 -16.30
CA LEU A 430 17.23 1.63 -15.54
C LEU A 430 16.46 1.93 -14.25
N LYS A 431 15.25 1.36 -14.14
CA LYS A 431 14.43 1.47 -12.95
C LYS A 431 14.06 0.11 -12.41
N PHE A 432 14.04 0.00 -11.10
CA PHE A 432 13.57 -1.18 -10.40
C PHE A 432 12.95 -0.79 -9.06
N SER A 433 12.13 -1.67 -8.51
CA SER A 433 11.43 -1.42 -7.25
C SER A 433 11.67 -2.53 -6.24
N ASN A 434 11.62 -2.14 -4.96
CA ASN A 434 11.69 -3.06 -3.83
C ASN A 434 10.30 -3.60 -3.52
N GLN A 435 10.00 -4.82 -3.92
CA GLN A 435 8.70 -5.47 -3.67
C GLN A 435 8.64 -6.21 -2.32
N THR A 436 9.68 -6.11 -1.50
CA THR A 436 9.69 -6.73 -0.17
C THR A 436 9.12 -5.80 0.90
N ASP A 437 8.79 -6.36 2.06
CA ASP A 437 8.35 -5.58 3.24
C ASP A 437 9.52 -4.97 4.02
N TYR A 438 10.75 -5.06 3.50
CA TYR A 438 11.98 -4.70 4.20
C TYR A 438 12.84 -3.75 3.37
N GLN A 439 13.70 -2.98 4.04
CA GLN A 439 14.66 -2.10 3.37
C GLN A 439 15.69 -2.89 2.55
N MET A 440 16.08 -2.33 1.39
CA MET A 440 17.23 -2.76 0.60
C MET A 440 18.27 -1.64 0.51
N PHE A 441 19.54 -2.02 0.35
CA PHE A 441 20.66 -1.09 0.34
C PHE A 441 21.61 -1.43 -0.80
N ILE A 442 22.12 -0.38 -1.48
CA ILE A 442 23.00 -0.54 -2.63
C ILE A 442 24.40 0.01 -2.30
N GLU A 443 25.41 -0.84 -2.35
CA GLU A 443 26.82 -0.48 -2.26
C GLU A 443 27.45 -0.59 -3.65
N CYS A 444 27.98 0.52 -4.15
CA CYS A 444 28.63 0.61 -5.45
C CYS A 444 30.06 1.10 -5.28
N LYS A 445 31.00 0.50 -6.00
CA LYS A 445 32.39 0.96 -6.02
C LYS A 445 33.07 0.64 -7.34
N MET A 446 34.09 1.41 -7.65
CA MET A 446 35.04 1.09 -8.71
C MET A 446 36.45 1.13 -8.14
N ASP A 447 37.16 0.01 -8.21
CA ASP A 447 38.55 -0.12 -7.79
C ASP A 447 39.41 -0.47 -9.02
N GLY A 448 40.28 0.46 -9.38
CA GLY A 448 40.99 0.38 -10.64
C GLY A 448 40.04 0.35 -11.81
N THR A 449 39.94 -0.77 -12.51
CA THR A 449 39.02 -1.02 -13.63
C THR A 449 37.86 -1.94 -13.27
N THR A 450 37.79 -2.41 -12.02
CA THR A 450 36.72 -3.32 -11.57
C THR A 450 35.56 -2.53 -10.99
N LEU A 451 34.40 -2.67 -11.61
CA LEU A 451 33.12 -2.18 -11.08
C LEU A 451 32.52 -3.28 -10.21
N SER A 452 32.09 -2.97 -9.01
CA SER A 452 31.46 -3.93 -8.09
C SER A 452 30.21 -3.31 -7.49
N VAL A 453 29.10 -4.04 -7.53
CA VAL A 453 27.81 -3.63 -6.97
C VAL A 453 27.29 -4.73 -6.06
N THR A 454 26.93 -4.36 -4.84
CA THR A 454 26.39 -5.28 -3.84
C THR A 454 25.04 -4.77 -3.35
N PHE A 455 24.04 -5.66 -3.34
CA PHE A 455 22.77 -5.42 -2.69
C PHE A 455 22.75 -6.10 -1.32
N TRP A 456 22.28 -5.36 -0.34
CA TRP A 456 22.01 -5.82 1.01
C TRP A 456 20.52 -5.73 1.27
N GLY A 457 19.97 -6.68 2.04
CA GLY A 457 18.55 -6.67 2.34
C GLY A 457 18.14 -7.89 3.16
N TRP A 458 16.85 -8.08 3.31
CA TRP A 458 16.29 -9.19 4.07
C TRP A 458 16.32 -10.47 3.25
N GLN A 459 17.00 -11.51 3.78
CA GLN A 459 17.05 -12.82 3.12
C GLN A 459 15.67 -13.47 3.12
N SER A 460 15.19 -13.85 1.93
CA SER A 460 13.97 -14.66 1.82
C SER A 460 14.18 -16.04 2.46
N PRO A 461 13.17 -16.59 3.14
CA PRO A 461 13.22 -17.98 3.59
C PRO A 461 13.08 -19.01 2.46
N ASP A 462 12.63 -18.59 1.27
CA ASP A 462 12.26 -19.49 0.18
C ASP A 462 13.46 -19.90 -0.70
N TYR A 463 14.52 -19.10 -0.71
CA TYR A 463 15.75 -19.34 -1.48
C TYR A 463 16.98 -18.77 -0.76
N ASP A 464 18.17 -19.30 -1.13
CA ASP A 464 19.44 -18.84 -0.58
C ASP A 464 20.21 -17.97 -1.57
N GLU A 465 20.03 -18.20 -2.88
CA GLU A 465 20.76 -17.57 -3.96
C GLU A 465 19.88 -17.45 -5.21
N ILE A 466 20.09 -16.37 -5.96
CA ILE A 466 19.55 -16.21 -7.31
C ILE A 466 20.71 -16.14 -8.29
N ARG A 467 20.67 -16.98 -9.31
CA ARG A 467 21.59 -16.97 -10.46
C ARG A 467 20.87 -16.49 -11.69
N THR A 468 21.63 -16.08 -12.71
CA THR A 468 21.06 -15.77 -14.02
C THR A 468 21.54 -16.77 -15.05
N GLU A 469 20.66 -17.12 -15.96
CA GLU A 469 20.95 -17.92 -17.15
C GLU A 469 20.53 -17.12 -18.38
N ASN A 470 21.19 -17.36 -19.52
CA ASN A 470 20.81 -16.75 -20.78
C ASN A 470 20.89 -17.76 -21.93
N GLU A 471 20.06 -17.54 -22.92
CA GLU A 471 20.02 -18.31 -24.16
C GLU A 471 20.00 -17.37 -25.36
N ILE A 472 20.84 -17.61 -26.34
CA ILE A 472 20.88 -16.85 -27.57
C ILE A 472 20.02 -17.57 -28.61
N GLY A 473 19.00 -16.84 -29.09
CA GLY A 473 18.10 -17.34 -30.12
C GLY A 473 18.74 -17.37 -31.53
N SER A 474 18.00 -17.93 -32.47
CA SER A 474 18.42 -17.97 -33.87
C SER A 474 18.47 -16.58 -34.49
N THR A 475 19.48 -16.35 -35.33
CA THR A 475 19.60 -15.13 -36.12
C THR A 475 18.52 -15.08 -37.20
N SER A 476 17.79 -13.96 -37.29
CA SER A 476 16.83 -13.67 -38.35
C SER A 476 17.26 -12.42 -39.10
N GLY A 477 17.83 -12.59 -40.28
CA GLY A 477 18.34 -11.46 -41.06
C GLY A 477 19.56 -10.80 -40.40
N LYS A 478 19.40 -9.54 -40.00
CA LYS A 478 20.44 -8.75 -39.30
C LYS A 478 20.29 -8.74 -37.79
N GLU A 479 19.25 -9.37 -37.26
CA GLU A 479 18.91 -9.32 -35.83
C GLU A 479 19.05 -10.72 -35.22
N PHE A 480 19.34 -10.76 -33.93
CA PHE A 480 19.23 -11.94 -33.08
C PHE A 480 18.63 -11.59 -31.73
N SER A 481 17.95 -12.54 -31.12
CA SER A 481 17.35 -12.37 -29.82
C SER A 481 18.14 -13.09 -28.74
N ALA A 482 18.02 -12.62 -27.50
CA ALA A 482 18.47 -13.33 -26.32
C ALA A 482 17.35 -13.37 -25.29
N ARG A 483 17.19 -14.52 -24.63
CA ARG A 483 16.33 -14.73 -23.47
C ARG A 483 17.20 -14.87 -22.25
N ALA A 484 16.72 -14.46 -21.13
CA ALA A 484 17.42 -14.60 -19.86
C ALA A 484 16.43 -14.96 -18.75
N TRP A 485 16.94 -15.60 -17.72
CA TRP A 485 16.16 -16.02 -16.57
C TRP A 485 16.90 -15.66 -15.29
N ARG A 486 16.17 -15.35 -14.22
CA ARG A 486 16.64 -15.49 -12.86
C ARG A 486 16.17 -16.84 -12.33
N VAL A 487 17.08 -17.57 -11.72
CA VAL A 487 16.89 -18.94 -11.24
C VAL A 487 17.16 -18.98 -9.76
N TYR A 488 16.18 -19.38 -8.98
CA TYR A 488 16.24 -19.39 -7.53
C TYR A 488 16.72 -20.73 -7.01
N TYR A 489 17.67 -20.70 -6.08
CA TYR A 489 18.26 -21.89 -5.48
C TYR A 489 18.05 -21.94 -3.98
N LYS A 490 17.69 -23.12 -3.46
CA LYS A 490 17.62 -23.47 -2.04
C LYS A 490 18.44 -24.72 -1.79
N ASP A 491 19.39 -24.67 -0.84
CA ASP A 491 20.29 -25.79 -0.54
C ASP A 491 20.96 -26.37 -1.81
N GLY A 492 21.36 -25.48 -2.75
CA GLY A 492 22.01 -25.82 -4.01
C GLY A 492 21.11 -26.48 -5.07
N LYS A 493 19.80 -26.50 -4.87
CA LYS A 493 18.81 -27.02 -5.82
C LYS A 493 17.98 -25.86 -6.37
N GLU A 494 17.68 -25.92 -7.68
CA GLU A 494 16.72 -25.02 -8.30
C GLU A 494 15.33 -25.25 -7.69
N VAL A 495 14.70 -24.17 -7.21
CA VAL A 495 13.36 -24.20 -6.61
C VAL A 495 12.35 -23.40 -7.40
N ASP A 496 12.81 -22.38 -8.16
CA ASP A 496 11.97 -21.56 -9.02
C ASP A 496 12.79 -20.93 -10.15
N ARG A 497 12.10 -20.47 -11.19
CA ARG A 497 12.70 -19.84 -12.38
C ARG A 497 11.74 -18.81 -12.95
N GLU A 498 12.26 -17.62 -13.24
CA GLU A 498 11.51 -16.54 -13.85
C GLU A 498 12.20 -16.04 -15.11
N GLU A 499 11.46 -15.91 -16.21
CA GLU A 499 11.96 -15.35 -17.44
C GLU A 499 12.00 -13.82 -17.36
N LEU A 500 13.16 -13.25 -17.61
CA LEU A 500 13.36 -11.80 -17.71
C LEU A 500 12.90 -11.30 -19.10
N PRO A 501 12.63 -9.99 -19.27
CA PRO A 501 12.31 -9.42 -20.56
C PRO A 501 13.36 -9.76 -21.61
N SER A 502 12.93 -10.31 -22.75
CA SER A 502 13.82 -10.68 -23.86
C SER A 502 14.49 -9.45 -24.48
N SER A 503 15.66 -9.67 -25.07
CA SER A 503 16.45 -8.63 -25.75
C SER A 503 16.59 -8.96 -27.23
N THR A 504 16.63 -7.92 -28.06
CA THR A 504 16.89 -8.05 -29.50
C THR A 504 18.06 -7.15 -29.87
N TYR A 505 19.03 -7.68 -30.58
CA TYR A 505 20.25 -7.01 -30.99
C TYR A 505 20.44 -7.07 -32.49
N GLU A 506 21.08 -6.06 -33.06
CA GLU A 506 21.58 -6.13 -34.42
C GLU A 506 22.88 -6.95 -34.46
N SER A 507 22.99 -7.82 -35.48
CA SER A 507 24.23 -8.51 -35.75
C SER A 507 25.25 -7.52 -36.35
N SER A 508 26.46 -7.51 -35.83
CA SER A 508 27.54 -6.59 -36.21
C SER A 508 27.97 -6.65 -37.67
N GLY A 509 27.41 -7.55 -38.47
CA GLY A 509 27.64 -7.66 -39.91
C GLY A 509 26.89 -6.63 -40.77
N GLY A 510 26.08 -5.76 -40.16
CA GLY A 510 25.25 -4.74 -40.83
C GLY A 510 25.81 -3.33 -40.84
N ILE A 511 27.00 -3.06 -40.29
CA ILE A 511 27.65 -1.75 -40.40
C ILE A 511 28.22 -1.63 -41.83
N VAL A 512 27.42 -1.02 -42.70
CA VAL A 512 27.89 -0.65 -44.04
C VAL A 512 28.61 0.69 -43.89
N GLY A 513 29.94 0.65 -44.01
CA GLY A 513 30.74 1.84 -44.27
C GLY A 513 31.36 2.58 -43.08
N GLY A 514 31.54 1.92 -41.94
CA GLY A 514 32.40 2.44 -40.86
C GLY A 514 33.32 1.33 -40.37
N ASP A 515 34.60 1.55 -40.35
CA ASP A 515 35.53 0.62 -39.76
C ASP A 515 35.09 0.35 -38.32
N ARG A 516 34.87 -0.90 -38.02
CA ARG A 516 34.57 -1.37 -36.66
C ARG A 516 35.76 -1.00 -35.81
N PRO A 517 35.60 -0.25 -34.66
CA PRO A 517 36.71 -0.01 -33.77
C PRO A 517 37.32 -1.36 -33.37
N ALA A 518 38.64 -1.48 -33.50
CA ALA A 518 39.38 -2.63 -33.01
C ALA A 518 39.22 -2.64 -31.48
N GLY A 519 38.49 -3.58 -30.91
CA GLY A 519 38.12 -3.64 -29.49
C GLY A 519 36.68 -4.09 -29.28
N LEU A 520 35.78 -3.83 -30.24
CA LEU A 520 34.51 -4.53 -30.29
C LEU A 520 34.75 -5.89 -31.00
N ALA A 521 35.38 -6.82 -30.31
CA ALA A 521 35.51 -8.20 -30.79
C ALA A 521 34.13 -8.72 -31.16
N ALA A 522 34.06 -9.45 -32.26
CA ALA A 522 32.84 -10.16 -32.63
C ALA A 522 32.46 -11.04 -31.45
N CYS A 523 31.56 -10.59 -30.60
CA CYS A 523 30.88 -11.46 -29.66
C CYS A 523 29.98 -12.39 -30.44
N LEU A 524 30.62 -13.37 -31.12
CA LEU A 524 29.96 -14.64 -31.35
C LEU A 524 29.87 -15.28 -29.98
N PRO A 525 28.67 -15.64 -29.52
CA PRO A 525 28.49 -16.24 -28.22
C PRO A 525 29.28 -17.53 -28.15
N THR A 526 30.30 -17.57 -27.34
CA THR A 526 30.77 -18.83 -26.80
C THR A 526 29.72 -19.22 -25.76
N ALA A 527 28.89 -20.20 -26.12
CA ALA A 527 28.05 -20.88 -25.17
C ALA A 527 28.94 -21.39 -24.02
N THR A 528 28.94 -20.69 -22.91
CA THR A 528 29.54 -21.20 -21.68
C THR A 528 28.44 -21.97 -20.97
N THR A 529 28.31 -23.25 -21.33
CA THR A 529 27.70 -24.23 -20.45
C THR A 529 28.59 -24.39 -19.22
N VAL A 530 28.10 -23.99 -18.07
CA VAL A 530 28.59 -24.44 -16.78
C VAL A 530 27.51 -25.25 -16.10
#